data_f230a479a8fba582fdf7fc202d00753f
#
_entry.id   f230a479a8fba582fdf7fc202d00753f
#
_cell.length_a   1.000
_cell.length_b   1.000
_cell.length_c   1.000
_cell.angle_alpha   90.00
_cell.angle_beta   90.00
_cell.angle_gamma   90.00
#
_symmetry.space_group_name_H-M   'P 1'
#
loop_
_entity.id
_entity.type
_entity.pdbx_description
1 polymer ?
#
loop_
_entity_poly.entity_id
_entity_poly.type
_entity_poly.pdbx_seq_one_letter_code
_entity_poly.pdbx_strand_id
1 'polypeptide(L)'
;MYAPECIYWVPATPEGGDPRREVAISFDDRRRLEDRIYRLRTGYAWSQAPKSRTVRMISNVEVFATERTSIRMVRSNFLISEFRVDGTRLLSGWCGHRFVQSADRWQIQVRQVNLIDCDQNLRNPSIVL
;
A
#
# COMPACT_ATOMS: atom_id res chain seq x y z
N MET A 1 -4.45 -6.58 -12.23
CA MET A 1 -3.88 -5.28 -11.92
C MET A 1 -2.44 -5.36 -11.41
N TYR A 2 -2.13 -6.22 -10.43
CA TYR A 2 -0.74 -6.46 -10.01
C TYR A 2 -0.02 -7.44 -10.95
N ALA A 3 1.28 -7.20 -11.19
CA ALA A 3 2.13 -8.12 -11.94
C ALA A 3 2.31 -9.45 -11.17
N PRO A 4 2.64 -10.56 -11.87
CA PRO A 4 2.95 -11.84 -11.20
C PRO A 4 4.05 -11.69 -10.14
N GLU A 5 5.11 -10.98 -10.48
CA GLU A 5 6.18 -10.60 -9.57
C GLU A 5 5.94 -9.16 -9.08
N CYS A 6 5.21 -9.01 -8.00
CA CYS A 6 4.95 -7.69 -7.42
C CYS A 6 5.43 -7.62 -5.97
N ILE A 7 5.67 -6.38 -5.54
CA ILE A 7 6.03 -6.03 -4.17
C ILE A 7 5.04 -4.99 -3.67
N TYR A 8 4.45 -5.25 -2.51
CA TYR A 8 3.71 -4.31 -1.71
C TYR A 8 4.51 -4.00 -0.44
N TRP A 9 4.90 -2.76 -0.26
CA TRP A 9 5.82 -2.35 0.79
C TRP A 9 5.30 -1.13 1.52
N VAL A 10 5.27 -1.22 2.85
CA VAL A 10 4.96 -0.13 3.77
C VAL A 10 6.17 0.03 4.69
N PRO A 11 7.06 1.00 4.42
CA PRO A 11 8.23 1.25 5.27
C PRO A 11 7.82 1.68 6.67
N ALA A 12 8.69 1.40 7.65
CA ALA A 12 8.58 1.89 9.02
C ALA A 12 9.43 3.16 9.25
N THR A 13 10.10 3.65 8.22
CA THR A 13 10.93 4.86 8.26
C THR A 13 10.33 5.94 7.36
N PRO A 14 10.32 7.23 7.78
CA PRO A 14 9.69 8.32 7.03
C PRO A 14 10.22 8.50 5.61
N GLU A 15 11.50 8.23 5.40
CA GLU A 15 12.19 8.40 4.12
C GLU A 15 12.14 7.15 3.21
N GLY A 16 11.46 6.11 3.67
CA GLY A 16 11.28 4.86 2.92
C GLY A 16 12.40 3.84 3.08
N GLY A 17 13.65 4.24 3.23
CA GLY A 17 14.79 3.36 3.51
C GLY A 17 15.05 2.24 2.49
N ASP A 18 15.86 1.25 2.90
CA ASP A 18 16.16 0.07 2.09
C ASP A 18 15.40 -1.15 2.64
N PRO A 19 14.45 -1.73 1.87
CA PRO A 19 13.63 -2.86 2.34
C PRO A 19 14.43 -4.13 2.66
N ARG A 20 15.70 -4.19 2.27
CA ARG A 20 16.61 -5.30 2.57
C ARG A 20 17.31 -5.15 3.91
N ARG A 21 17.33 -3.95 4.47
CA ARG A 21 18.10 -3.61 5.68
C ARG A 21 17.24 -3.11 6.83
N GLU A 22 16.03 -2.65 6.53
CA GLU A 22 15.17 -1.99 7.50
C GLU A 22 13.88 -2.77 7.74
N VAL A 23 13.38 -2.64 8.95
CA VAL A 23 12.09 -3.21 9.32
C VAL A 23 10.99 -2.48 8.56
N ALA A 24 10.05 -3.22 8.01
CA ALA A 24 8.88 -2.70 7.34
C ALA A 24 7.61 -3.00 8.14
N ILE A 25 6.62 -2.10 8.07
CA ILE A 25 5.28 -2.36 8.60
C ILE A 25 4.64 -3.51 7.81
N SER A 26 4.86 -3.52 6.50
CA SER A 26 4.47 -4.61 5.61
C SER A 26 5.45 -4.73 4.46
N PHE A 27 5.82 -5.97 4.12
CA PHE A 27 6.59 -6.28 2.94
C PHE A 27 6.07 -7.61 2.38
N ASP A 28 5.19 -7.49 1.39
CA ASP A 28 4.46 -8.62 0.84
C ASP A 28 4.80 -8.79 -0.65
N ASP A 29 5.12 -10.01 -1.04
CA ASP A 29 5.06 -10.47 -2.41
C ASP A 29 3.60 -10.72 -2.82
N ARG A 30 3.39 -11.14 -4.06
CA ARG A 30 2.05 -11.40 -4.56
C ARG A 30 1.30 -12.43 -3.71
N ARG A 31 1.93 -13.52 -3.34
CA ARG A 31 1.33 -14.59 -2.55
C ARG A 31 0.86 -14.08 -1.18
N ARG A 32 1.74 -13.38 -0.45
CA ARG A 32 1.40 -12.81 0.85
C ARG A 32 0.28 -11.78 0.77
N LEU A 33 0.27 -10.97 -0.29
CA LEU A 33 -0.78 -9.98 -0.53
C LEU A 33 -2.12 -10.68 -0.81
N GLU A 34 -2.14 -11.75 -1.60
CA GLU A 34 -3.34 -12.57 -1.86
C GLU A 34 -3.84 -13.24 -0.58
N ASP A 35 -2.95 -13.81 0.24
CA ASP A 35 -3.28 -14.40 1.54
C ASP A 35 -3.89 -13.36 2.51
N ARG A 36 -3.39 -12.14 2.49
CA ARG A 36 -3.93 -11.01 3.28
C ARG A 36 -5.35 -10.67 2.83
N ILE A 37 -5.56 -10.53 1.53
CA ILE A 37 -6.88 -10.23 0.95
C ILE A 37 -7.87 -11.37 1.24
N TYR A 38 -7.42 -12.62 1.11
CA TYR A 38 -8.23 -13.79 1.43
C TYR A 38 -8.72 -13.76 2.89
N ARG A 39 -7.83 -13.53 3.84
CA ARG A 39 -8.18 -13.41 5.27
C ARG A 39 -9.19 -12.29 5.54
N LEU A 40 -9.03 -11.13 4.89
CA LEU A 40 -9.96 -10.00 5.02
C LEU A 40 -11.37 -10.35 4.48
N ARG A 41 -11.45 -11.19 3.44
CA ARG A 41 -12.73 -11.60 2.83
C ARG A 41 -13.46 -12.66 3.61
N THR A 42 -12.73 -13.61 4.17
CA THR A 42 -13.30 -14.80 4.83
C THR A 42 -13.67 -14.60 6.29
N GLY A 43 -13.37 -13.44 6.88
CA GLY A 43 -13.62 -13.16 8.30
C GLY A 43 -12.61 -13.77 9.26
N TYR A 44 -11.59 -14.49 8.77
CA TYR A 44 -10.49 -14.99 9.60
C TYR A 44 -9.51 -13.91 10.08
N ALA A 45 -9.67 -12.68 9.60
CA ALA A 45 -8.92 -11.54 10.11
C ALA A 45 -9.57 -11.03 11.41
N TRP A 46 -9.22 -11.60 12.55
CA TRP A 46 -9.71 -11.20 13.87
C TRP A 46 -9.53 -9.70 14.14
N SER A 47 -8.44 -9.13 13.64
CA SER A 47 -8.18 -7.69 13.71
C SER A 47 -9.20 -6.84 12.91
N GLN A 48 -10.05 -7.45 12.11
CA GLN A 48 -11.12 -6.83 11.30
C GLN A 48 -12.53 -7.29 11.72
N ALA A 49 -12.69 -7.76 12.93
CA ALA A 49 -13.99 -8.06 13.50
C ALA A 49 -14.37 -7.01 14.58
N PRO A 50 -15.33 -6.12 14.32
CA PRO A 50 -16.06 -5.88 13.07
C PRO A 50 -15.22 -5.22 11.98
N LYS A 51 -15.63 -5.38 10.72
CA LYS A 51 -14.92 -4.82 9.55
C LYS A 51 -14.87 -3.29 9.60
N SER A 52 -13.71 -2.75 9.26
CA SER A 52 -13.54 -1.31 9.06
C SER A 52 -14.35 -0.80 7.87
N ARG A 53 -14.91 0.40 8.01
CA ARG A 53 -15.47 1.19 6.91
C ARG A 53 -14.46 2.25 6.53
N THR A 54 -14.13 2.36 5.25
CA THR A 54 -13.09 3.27 4.78
C THR A 54 -13.57 4.15 3.65
N VAL A 55 -13.13 5.41 3.66
CA VAL A 55 -13.18 6.32 2.52
C VAL A 55 -11.75 6.69 2.16
N ARG A 56 -11.44 6.67 0.86
CA ARG A 56 -10.10 6.95 0.35
C ARG A 56 -10.14 8.15 -0.60
N MET A 57 -9.23 9.07 -0.40
CA MET A 57 -8.99 10.20 -1.29
C MET A 57 -7.57 10.11 -1.82
N ILE A 58 -7.40 10.37 -3.11
CA ILE A 58 -6.10 10.41 -3.79
C ILE A 58 -5.97 11.76 -4.46
N SER A 59 -4.81 12.37 -4.33
CA SER A 59 -4.49 13.68 -4.90
C SER A 59 -3.04 13.74 -5.39
N ASN A 60 -2.69 14.83 -6.06
CA ASN A 60 -1.33 15.12 -6.53
C ASN A 60 -0.71 13.94 -7.29
N VAL A 61 -1.45 13.43 -8.27
CA VAL A 61 -0.96 12.32 -9.09
C VAL A 61 0.05 12.86 -10.10
N GLU A 62 1.28 12.38 -9.98
CA GLU A 62 2.41 12.72 -10.86
C GLU A 62 2.89 11.47 -11.57
N VAL A 63 3.05 11.56 -12.88
CA VAL A 63 3.53 10.45 -13.72
C VAL A 63 4.90 10.80 -14.28
N PHE A 64 5.87 9.96 -14.02
CA PHE A 64 7.24 10.14 -14.48
C PHE A 64 7.56 9.10 -15.56
N ALA A 65 8.04 9.60 -16.69
CA ALA A 65 8.62 8.76 -17.73
C ALA A 65 9.97 8.21 -17.24
N THR A 66 10.31 7.02 -17.70
CA THR A 66 11.63 6.43 -17.51
C THR A 66 12.31 6.21 -18.87
N GLU A 67 13.58 5.86 -18.87
CA GLU A 67 14.29 5.50 -20.11
C GLU A 67 13.61 4.35 -20.86
N ARG A 68 12.92 3.47 -20.15
CA ARG A 68 12.14 2.39 -20.76
C ARG A 68 10.69 2.79 -20.94
N THR A 69 10.21 2.84 -22.18
CA THR A 69 8.82 3.19 -22.51
C THR A 69 7.79 2.25 -21.89
N SER A 70 8.19 1.01 -21.58
CA SER A 70 7.36 0.01 -20.90
C SER A 70 7.29 0.16 -19.37
N ILE A 71 7.94 1.19 -18.80
CA ILE A 71 7.94 1.46 -17.37
C ILE A 71 7.44 2.88 -17.12
N ARG A 72 6.60 3.06 -16.10
CA ARG A 72 6.18 4.35 -15.57
C ARG A 72 6.32 4.34 -14.07
N MET A 73 6.81 5.44 -13.52
CA MET A 73 6.77 5.71 -12.10
C MET A 73 5.62 6.68 -11.84
N VAL A 74 4.84 6.41 -10.80
CA VAL A 74 3.71 7.26 -10.41
C VAL A 74 3.81 7.56 -8.93
N ARG A 75 3.70 8.83 -8.58
CA ARG A 75 3.58 9.29 -7.20
C ARG A 75 2.21 9.90 -6.99
N SER A 76 1.64 9.69 -5.81
CA SER A 76 0.38 10.32 -5.42
C SER A 76 0.31 10.47 -3.91
N ASN A 77 -0.45 11.44 -3.43
CA ASN A 77 -0.79 11.56 -2.03
C ASN A 77 -2.10 10.84 -1.74
N PHE A 78 -2.29 10.39 -0.51
CA PHE A 78 -3.53 9.76 -0.10
C PHE A 78 -3.96 10.20 1.29
N LEU A 79 -5.27 10.15 1.51
CA LEU A 79 -5.92 10.25 2.80
C LEU A 79 -6.94 9.12 2.92
N ILE A 80 -6.87 8.35 3.99
CA ILE A 80 -7.83 7.28 4.28
C ILE A 80 -8.49 7.62 5.62
N SER A 81 -9.81 7.79 5.59
CA SER A 81 -10.62 7.81 6.80
C SER A 81 -11.12 6.40 7.07
N GLU A 82 -10.76 5.85 8.21
CA GLU A 82 -11.17 4.52 8.66
C GLU A 82 -12.03 4.65 9.92
N PHE A 83 -13.25 4.16 9.84
CA PHE A 83 -14.15 4.03 11.00
C PHE A 83 -14.21 2.58 11.47
N ARG A 84 -14.04 2.40 12.77
CA ARG A 84 -14.16 1.12 13.44
C ARG A 84 -14.78 1.32 14.82
N VAL A 85 -14.99 0.24 15.59
CA VAL A 85 -15.65 0.23 16.92
C VAL A 85 -15.23 1.36 17.85
N ASP A 86 -13.95 1.69 17.83
CA ASP A 86 -13.35 2.68 18.75
C ASP A 86 -13.34 4.11 18.19
N GLY A 87 -13.96 4.35 17.04
CA GLY A 87 -14.02 5.66 16.41
C GLY A 87 -13.36 5.75 15.04
N THR A 88 -13.14 6.98 14.58
CA THR A 88 -12.52 7.28 13.30
C THR A 88 -11.07 7.64 13.48
N ARG A 89 -10.22 7.10 12.60
CA ARG A 89 -8.83 7.54 12.46
C ARG A 89 -8.53 7.95 11.02
N LEU A 90 -7.54 8.82 10.86
CA LEU A 90 -7.01 9.22 9.56
C LEU A 90 -5.66 8.58 9.37
N LEU A 91 -5.45 8.03 8.17
CA LEU A 91 -4.16 7.56 7.69
C LEU A 91 -3.82 8.38 6.45
N SER A 92 -2.66 8.99 6.43
CA SER A 92 -2.24 9.85 5.32
C SER A 92 -0.78 9.64 4.97
N GLY A 93 -0.45 9.99 3.75
CA GLY A 93 0.90 9.84 3.24
C GLY A 93 0.97 9.93 1.72
N TRP A 94 1.97 9.29 1.17
CA TRP A 94 2.13 9.22 -0.28
C TRP A 94 2.41 7.79 -0.74
N CYS A 95 2.00 7.49 -1.97
CA CYS A 95 2.27 6.22 -2.63
C CYS A 95 3.23 6.42 -3.80
N GLY A 96 4.22 5.55 -3.90
CA GLY A 96 5.01 5.36 -5.10
C GLY A 96 4.59 4.06 -5.79
N HIS A 97 4.38 4.13 -7.09
CA HIS A 97 4.07 2.96 -7.90
C HIS A 97 5.08 2.83 -9.03
N ARG A 98 5.51 1.61 -9.26
CA ARG A 98 6.19 1.24 -10.50
C ARG A 98 5.23 0.39 -11.33
N PHE A 99 4.85 0.93 -12.47
CA PHE A 99 4.05 0.22 -13.45
C PHE A 99 4.94 -0.37 -14.52
N VAL A 100 4.60 -1.57 -14.96
CA VAL A 100 5.21 -2.24 -16.11
C VAL A 100 4.12 -2.57 -17.13
N GLN A 101 4.44 -2.39 -18.39
CA GLN A 101 3.56 -2.76 -19.48
C GLN A 101 3.82 -4.23 -19.82
N SER A 102 2.77 -5.04 -19.82
CA SER A 102 2.77 -6.43 -20.26
C SER A 102 1.65 -6.61 -21.27
N ALA A 103 2.00 -6.89 -22.50
CA ALA A 103 1.11 -6.82 -23.66
C ALA A 103 0.44 -5.42 -23.71
N ASP A 104 -0.89 -5.34 -23.75
CA ASP A 104 -1.65 -4.08 -23.83
C ASP A 104 -2.10 -3.54 -22.46
N ARG A 105 -1.53 -4.06 -21.35
CA ARG A 105 -1.99 -3.70 -19.99
C ARG A 105 -0.84 -3.20 -19.13
N TRP A 106 -1.13 -2.13 -18.38
CA TRP A 106 -0.28 -1.68 -17.30
C TRP A 106 -0.55 -2.49 -16.02
N GLN A 107 0.51 -2.99 -15.40
CA GLN A 107 0.45 -3.76 -14.16
C GLN A 107 1.33 -3.13 -13.10
N ILE A 108 0.91 -3.19 -11.85
CA ILE A 108 1.69 -2.70 -10.71
C ILE A 108 2.75 -3.76 -10.38
N GLN A 109 4.00 -3.40 -10.54
CA GLN A 109 5.14 -4.21 -10.11
C GLN A 109 5.57 -3.88 -8.69
N VAL A 110 5.58 -2.59 -8.33
CA VAL A 110 5.89 -2.15 -6.97
C VAL A 110 4.82 -1.16 -6.54
N ARG A 111 4.32 -1.32 -5.32
CA ARG A 111 3.56 -0.32 -4.59
C ARG A 111 4.22 -0.08 -3.26
N GLN A 112 4.77 1.11 -3.09
CA GLN A 112 5.31 1.60 -1.83
C GLN A 112 4.32 2.58 -1.22
N VAL A 113 3.96 2.36 0.04
CA VAL A 113 3.02 3.22 0.78
C VAL A 113 3.74 3.82 1.96
N ASN A 114 3.94 5.13 1.94
CA ASN A 114 4.66 5.86 2.97
C ASN A 114 3.66 6.63 3.83
N LEU A 115 3.48 6.18 5.07
CA LEU A 115 2.68 6.87 6.06
C LEU A 115 3.51 8.00 6.68
N ILE A 116 2.89 9.16 6.93
CA ILE A 116 3.59 10.32 7.54
C ILE A 116 4.00 10.05 8.99
N ASP A 117 3.34 9.11 9.66
CA ASP A 117 3.52 8.72 11.06
C ASP A 117 4.02 7.28 11.20
N CYS A 118 4.73 6.76 10.18
CA CYS A 118 5.18 5.36 10.12
C CYS A 118 6.14 4.96 11.26
N ASP A 119 6.83 5.91 11.86
CA ASP A 119 7.76 5.75 12.98
C ASP A 119 7.09 5.88 14.36
N GLN A 120 5.80 6.20 14.39
CA GLN A 120 5.01 6.30 15.62
C GLN A 120 4.33 4.97 15.97
N ASN A 121 3.76 4.89 17.16
CA ASN A 121 2.99 3.73 17.59
C ASN A 121 1.67 3.65 16.79
N LEU A 122 1.76 3.15 15.57
CA LEU A 122 0.61 2.89 14.72
C LEU A 122 -0.22 1.76 15.34
N ARG A 123 -1.43 2.06 15.79
CA ARG A 123 -2.42 1.01 16.03
C ARG A 123 -2.54 0.20 14.74
N ASN A 124 -2.20 -1.07 14.80
CA ASN A 124 -2.05 -2.00 13.67
C ASN A 124 -2.95 -1.64 12.46
N PRO A 125 -2.40 -1.21 11.32
CA PRO A 125 -3.18 -0.97 10.12
C PRO A 125 -3.61 -2.32 9.56
N SER A 126 -4.76 -2.80 10.02
CA SER A 126 -5.32 -4.08 9.60
C SER A 126 -5.97 -4.04 8.21
N ILE A 127 -5.95 -2.89 7.56
CA ILE A 127 -6.41 -2.70 6.18
C ILE A 127 -5.22 -2.73 5.20
N VAL A 128 -5.49 -3.02 3.94
CA VAL A 128 -4.53 -2.80 2.86
C VAL A 128 -4.58 -1.32 2.49
N LEU A 129 -3.47 -0.65 2.65
CA LEU A 129 -3.31 0.79 2.41
C LEU A 129 -3.21 1.10 0.92
#